data_fafa1ad95be6dfd354b411b8ca463345
#
_entry.id   fafa1ad95be6dfd354b411b8ca463345
#
_cell.length_a   1.000
_cell.length_b   1.000
_cell.length_c   1.000
_cell.angle_alpha   90.00
_cell.angle_beta   90.00
_cell.angle_gamma   90.00
#
_symmetry.space_group_name_H-M   'P 1'
#
loop_
_entity.id
_entity.type
_entity.pdbx_description
1 polymer ?
#
loop_
_entity_poly.entity_id
_entity_poly.type
_entity_poly.pdbx_seq_one_letter_code
_entity_poly.pdbx_strand_id
1 'polypeptide(L)'
;MSTVGERLRLAREQAGLSQGQVARMLSMHRPTISEIEAGRRRVTAEELATFARIYEVSVAWLSGADAEDDDIDDRVRLAARELAKLKPADLDKILNLLATMRQPKGPKR
;
A
#
# COMPACT_ATOMS: atom_id res chain seq x y z
N MET A 1 12.92 -7.37 2.26
CA MET A 1 12.04 -7.53 1.11
C MET A 1 10.64 -7.83 1.55
N SER A 2 9.68 -7.30 0.84
CA SER A 2 8.29 -7.50 1.21
C SER A 2 7.72 -8.74 0.54
N THR A 3 6.97 -9.51 1.28
CA THR A 3 6.24 -10.64 0.71
C THR A 3 4.93 -10.14 0.12
N VAL A 4 4.27 -11.00 -0.65
CA VAL A 4 2.95 -10.68 -1.19
C VAL A 4 1.98 -10.38 -0.06
N GLY A 5 2.00 -11.18 0.99
CA GLY A 5 1.11 -10.95 2.13
C GLY A 5 1.34 -9.60 2.79
N GLU A 6 2.61 -9.22 2.95
CA GLU A 6 2.93 -7.93 3.54
C GLU A 6 2.48 -6.78 2.66
N ARG A 7 2.62 -6.92 1.35
CA ARG A 7 2.18 -5.89 0.42
C ARG A 7 0.67 -5.76 0.40
N LEU A 8 -0.02 -6.88 0.47
CA LEU A 8 -1.47 -6.86 0.56
C LEU A 8 -1.93 -6.17 1.83
N ARG A 9 -1.28 -6.45 2.94
CA ARG A 9 -1.62 -5.81 4.19
C ARG A 9 -1.39 -4.31 4.12
N LEU A 10 -0.25 -3.90 3.60
CA LEU A 10 0.08 -2.49 3.47
C LEU A 10 -0.96 -1.76 2.61
N ALA A 11 -1.29 -2.34 1.46
CA ALA A 11 -2.27 -1.72 0.57
C ALA A 11 -3.64 -1.64 1.23
N ARG A 12 -4.02 -2.69 1.97
CA ARG A 12 -5.30 -2.68 2.67
C ARG A 12 -5.36 -1.57 3.71
N GLU A 13 -4.30 -1.46 4.51
CA GLU A 13 -4.27 -0.44 5.55
C GLU A 13 -4.28 0.96 4.95
N GLN A 14 -3.56 1.16 3.85
CA GLN A 14 -3.56 2.45 3.17
C GLN A 14 -4.92 2.77 2.55
N ALA A 15 -5.65 1.75 2.16
CA ALA A 15 -7.00 1.95 1.63
C ALA A 15 -8.03 2.19 2.73
N GLY A 16 -7.62 2.06 3.99
CA GLY A 16 -8.52 2.30 5.12
C GLY A 16 -9.51 1.19 5.37
N LEU A 17 -9.20 -0.02 4.94
CA LEU A 17 -10.10 -1.15 5.07
C LEU A 17 -9.62 -2.13 6.12
N SER A 18 -10.58 -2.73 6.84
CA SER A 18 -10.26 -3.79 7.78
C SER A 18 -10.24 -5.13 7.08
N GLN A 19 -9.65 -6.12 7.71
CA GLN A 19 -9.68 -7.48 7.16
C GLN A 19 -11.11 -7.97 6.97
N GLY A 20 -11.99 -7.64 7.92
CA GLY A 20 -13.39 -8.07 7.83
C GLY A 20 -14.10 -7.41 6.66
N GLN A 21 -13.83 -6.13 6.41
CA GLN A 21 -14.44 -5.44 5.29
C GLN A 21 -14.02 -6.05 3.96
N VAL A 22 -12.72 -6.33 3.82
CA VAL A 22 -12.21 -6.93 2.60
C VAL A 22 -12.76 -8.34 2.41
N ALA A 23 -12.85 -9.11 3.50
CA ALA A 23 -13.41 -10.46 3.43
C ALA A 23 -14.83 -10.42 2.88
N ARG A 24 -15.64 -9.47 3.36
CA ARG A 24 -16.99 -9.34 2.85
C ARG A 24 -17.01 -8.95 1.38
N MET A 25 -16.11 -8.06 0.97
CA MET A 25 -16.07 -7.62 -0.41
C MET A 25 -15.69 -8.74 -1.37
N LEU A 26 -14.89 -9.69 -0.90
CA LEU A 26 -14.45 -10.80 -1.72
C LEU A 26 -15.20 -12.10 -1.44
N SER A 27 -16.21 -12.05 -0.60
CA SER A 27 -16.98 -13.23 -0.21
C SER A 27 -16.07 -14.31 0.38
N MET A 28 -15.15 -13.89 1.20
CA MET A 28 -14.23 -14.77 1.92
C MET A 28 -14.47 -14.66 3.41
N HIS A 29 -13.98 -15.61 4.17
CA HIS A 29 -14.00 -15.51 5.61
C HIS A 29 -12.84 -14.63 6.06
N ARG A 30 -13.04 -13.87 7.12
CA ARG A 30 -11.98 -13.01 7.64
C ARG A 30 -10.69 -13.77 7.94
N PRO A 31 -10.72 -14.98 8.53
CA PRO A 31 -9.48 -15.72 8.74
C PRO A 31 -8.71 -16.01 7.46
N THR A 32 -9.41 -16.13 6.33
CA THR A 32 -8.74 -16.33 5.05
C THR A 32 -7.87 -15.12 4.70
N ILE A 33 -8.39 -13.91 4.90
CA ILE A 33 -7.62 -12.71 4.64
C ILE A 33 -6.40 -12.67 5.57
N SER A 34 -6.61 -12.99 6.84
CA SER A 34 -5.51 -13.01 7.80
C SER A 34 -4.43 -13.99 7.41
N GLU A 35 -4.81 -15.19 6.93
CA GLU A 35 -3.86 -16.21 6.52
C GLU A 35 -3.09 -15.78 5.28
N ILE A 36 -3.75 -15.12 4.36
CA ILE A 36 -3.09 -14.61 3.15
C ILE A 36 -2.04 -13.56 3.54
N GLU A 37 -2.42 -12.61 4.40
CA GLU A 37 -1.51 -11.54 4.78
C GLU A 37 -0.34 -12.06 5.60
N ALA A 38 -0.55 -13.13 6.34
CA ALA A 38 0.52 -13.74 7.12
C ALA A 38 1.41 -14.65 6.30
N GLY A 39 1.06 -14.90 5.04
CA GLY A 39 1.87 -15.73 4.17
C GLY A 39 1.61 -17.22 4.31
N ARG A 40 0.58 -17.60 5.07
CA ARG A 40 0.28 -19.03 5.28
C ARG A 40 -0.65 -19.60 4.23
N ARG A 41 -1.31 -18.76 3.47
CA ARG A 41 -2.19 -19.20 2.39
C ARG A 41 -1.80 -18.47 1.13
N ARG A 42 -1.64 -19.21 0.06
CA ARG A 42 -1.31 -18.60 -1.23
C ARG A 42 -2.52 -17.86 -1.79
N VAL A 43 -2.24 -16.81 -2.52
CA VAL A 43 -3.28 -16.07 -3.20
C VAL A 43 -3.22 -16.46 -4.67
N THR A 44 -4.39 -16.70 -5.27
CA THR A 44 -4.45 -17.04 -6.68
C THR A 44 -4.29 -15.79 -7.54
N ALA A 45 -4.00 -15.99 -8.83
CA ALA A 45 -3.87 -14.85 -9.74
C ALA A 45 -5.16 -14.05 -9.83
N GLU A 46 -6.31 -14.73 -9.82
CA GLU A 46 -7.59 -14.05 -9.88
C GLU A 46 -7.85 -13.25 -8.62
N GLU A 47 -7.52 -13.83 -7.47
CA GLU A 47 -7.65 -13.12 -6.20
C GLU A 47 -6.76 -11.90 -6.17
N LEU A 48 -5.54 -12.06 -6.66
CA LEU A 48 -4.58 -10.96 -6.66
C LEU A 48 -5.08 -9.80 -7.54
N ALA A 49 -5.67 -10.12 -8.68
CA ALA A 49 -6.24 -9.11 -9.54
C ALA A 49 -7.39 -8.36 -8.86
N THR A 50 -8.21 -9.09 -8.10
CA THR A 50 -9.31 -8.48 -7.35
C THR A 50 -8.79 -7.56 -6.25
N PHE A 51 -7.78 -8.02 -5.50
CA PHE A 51 -7.17 -7.18 -4.48
C PHE A 51 -6.57 -5.91 -5.10
N ALA A 52 -5.90 -6.06 -6.24
CA ALA A 52 -5.29 -4.92 -6.92
C ALA A 52 -6.33 -3.87 -7.28
N ARG A 53 -7.47 -4.32 -7.76
CA ARG A 53 -8.55 -3.42 -8.13
C ARG A 53 -9.13 -2.71 -6.91
N ILE A 54 -9.37 -3.46 -5.84
CA ILE A 54 -9.94 -2.89 -4.62
C ILE A 54 -8.99 -1.89 -3.98
N TYR A 55 -7.71 -2.23 -3.93
CA TYR A 55 -6.71 -1.39 -3.28
C TYR A 55 -6.12 -0.34 -4.22
N GLU A 56 -6.45 -0.40 -5.51
CA GLU A 56 -5.96 0.55 -6.50
C GLU A 56 -4.44 0.56 -6.62
N VAL A 57 -3.88 -0.61 -6.68
CA VAL A 57 -2.44 -0.80 -6.90
C VAL A 57 -2.27 -1.80 -8.05
N SER A 58 -1.06 -1.92 -8.56
CA SER A 58 -0.81 -2.85 -9.65
C SER A 58 -0.66 -4.27 -9.13
N VAL A 59 -1.05 -5.23 -9.96
CA VAL A 59 -0.80 -6.63 -9.65
C VAL A 59 0.69 -6.89 -9.57
N ALA A 60 1.44 -6.25 -10.44
CA ALA A 60 2.90 -6.43 -10.46
C ALA A 60 3.52 -6.03 -9.13
N TRP A 61 3.08 -4.90 -8.56
CA TRP A 61 3.61 -4.49 -7.27
C TRP A 61 3.22 -5.46 -6.17
N LEU A 62 1.96 -5.91 -6.17
CA LEU A 62 1.50 -6.85 -5.15
C LEU A 62 2.28 -8.15 -5.21
N SER A 63 2.54 -8.63 -6.42
CA SER A 63 3.23 -9.90 -6.58
C SER A 63 4.74 -9.80 -6.35
N GLY A 64 5.26 -8.60 -6.37
CA GLY A 64 6.69 -8.40 -6.23
C GLY A 64 7.48 -8.77 -7.46
N ALA A 65 6.79 -8.91 -8.59
CA ALA A 65 7.43 -9.35 -9.81
C ALA A 65 8.22 -8.26 -10.52
N ASP A 66 7.83 -7.02 -10.28
CA ASP A 66 8.46 -5.92 -10.97
C ASP A 66 9.65 -5.38 -10.24
N ALA A 67 10.38 -4.57 -10.91
CA ALA A 67 11.56 -3.96 -10.37
C ALA A 67 11.24 -3.00 -9.25
N GLU A 68 12.29 -2.57 -8.58
CA GLU A 68 12.16 -1.65 -7.46
C GLU A 68 11.50 -0.34 -7.83
N ASP A 69 11.67 0.09 -9.07
CA ASP A 69 11.08 1.34 -9.50
C ASP A 69 9.56 1.32 -9.41
N ASP A 70 8.96 0.21 -9.83
CA ASP A 70 7.51 0.08 -9.75
C ASP A 70 7.04 0.02 -8.31
N ASP A 71 7.81 -0.64 -7.45
CA ASP A 71 7.51 -0.70 -6.04
C ASP A 71 7.50 0.71 -5.45
N ILE A 72 8.50 1.52 -5.78
CA ILE A 72 8.57 2.89 -5.29
C ILE A 72 7.41 3.72 -5.81
N ASP A 73 7.07 3.56 -7.09
CA ASP A 73 5.95 4.31 -7.67
C ASP A 73 4.64 3.99 -6.98
N ASP A 74 4.40 2.73 -6.66
CA ASP A 74 3.16 2.35 -5.99
C ASP A 74 3.14 2.85 -4.55
N ARG A 75 4.28 2.84 -3.87
CA ARG A 75 4.35 3.40 -2.53
C ARG A 75 4.05 4.89 -2.53
N VAL A 76 4.58 5.61 -3.52
CA VAL A 76 4.30 7.03 -3.65
C VAL A 76 2.83 7.25 -3.90
N ARG A 77 2.22 6.42 -4.75
CA ARG A 77 0.81 6.53 -5.06
C ARG A 77 -0.06 6.31 -3.83
N LEU A 78 0.29 5.30 -3.02
CA LEU A 78 -0.44 5.04 -1.79
C LEU A 78 -0.30 6.20 -0.82
N ALA A 79 0.92 6.74 -0.69
CA ALA A 79 1.15 7.86 0.20
C ALA A 79 0.37 9.09 -0.25
N ALA A 80 0.34 9.35 -1.55
CA ALA A 80 -0.39 10.49 -2.09
C ALA A 80 -1.88 10.39 -1.79
N ARG A 81 -2.42 9.17 -1.87
CA ARG A 81 -3.82 8.95 -1.57
C ARG A 81 -4.14 9.30 -0.11
N GLU A 82 -3.26 8.90 0.81
CA GLU A 82 -3.47 9.21 2.20
C GLU A 82 -3.31 10.70 2.49
N LEU A 83 -2.33 11.32 1.85
CA LEU A 83 -2.11 12.75 2.02
C LEU A 83 -3.31 13.56 1.54
N ALA A 84 -3.97 13.10 0.49
CA ALA A 84 -5.13 13.79 -0.06
C ALA A 84 -6.30 13.85 0.90
N LYS A 85 -6.32 12.99 1.92
CA LYS A 85 -7.40 12.97 2.90
C LYS A 85 -7.19 13.96 4.04
N LEU A 86 -6.03 14.56 4.12
CA LEU A 86 -5.70 15.45 5.22
C LEU A 86 -6.29 16.83 5.02
N LYS A 87 -6.51 17.50 6.14
CA LYS A 87 -6.92 18.91 6.10
C LYS A 87 -5.75 19.72 5.56
N PRO A 88 -6.03 20.85 4.89
CA PRO A 88 -4.94 21.66 4.34
C PRO A 88 -3.86 22.03 5.34
N ALA A 89 -4.24 22.36 6.57
CA ALA A 89 -3.24 22.74 7.57
C ALA A 89 -2.30 21.58 7.92
N ASP A 90 -2.86 20.39 8.01
CA ASP A 90 -2.05 19.21 8.33
C ASP A 90 -1.16 18.82 7.16
N LEU A 91 -1.68 18.98 5.96
CA LEU A 91 -0.88 18.71 4.77
C LEU A 91 0.31 19.66 4.69
N ASP A 92 0.08 20.94 5.01
CA ASP A 92 1.17 21.91 5.02
C ASP A 92 2.26 21.53 6.00
N LYS A 93 1.89 21.01 7.16
CA LYS A 93 2.87 20.57 8.15
C LYS A 93 3.73 19.45 7.60
N ILE A 94 3.11 18.52 6.89
CA ILE A 94 3.85 17.40 6.32
C ILE A 94 4.77 17.88 5.20
N LEU A 95 4.28 18.78 4.37
CA LEU A 95 5.10 19.31 3.28
C LEU A 95 6.30 20.07 3.83
N ASN A 96 6.12 20.80 4.91
CA ASN A 96 7.23 21.49 5.55
C ASN A 96 8.26 20.51 6.10
N LEU A 97 7.78 19.44 6.70
CA LEU A 97 8.67 18.42 7.22
C LEU A 97 9.47 17.77 6.09
N LEU A 98 8.81 17.46 4.99
CA LEU A 98 9.49 16.86 3.84
C LEU A 98 10.54 17.80 3.27
N ALA A 99 10.24 19.09 3.22
CA ALA A 99 11.21 20.07 2.75
C ALA A 99 12.45 20.09 3.64
N THR A 100 12.24 19.96 4.94
CA THR A 100 13.34 19.90 5.89
C THR A 100 14.21 18.68 5.67
N MET A 101 13.58 17.54 5.42
CA MET A 101 14.30 16.31 5.19
C MET A 101 15.12 16.35 3.91
N ARG A 102 14.64 17.11 2.92
CA ARG A 102 15.33 17.21 1.67
C ARG A 102 16.51 18.15 1.70
N GLN A 103 16.49 19.05 2.67
CA GLN A 103 17.41 20.07 2.78
C GLN A 103 18.83 19.68 2.90
N PRO A 104 19.17 18.79 3.59
CA PRO A 104 20.50 18.52 3.95
C PRO A 104 21.48 18.50 2.89
N LYS A 105 21.17 18.50 1.81
CA LYS A 105 22.05 18.47 0.87
C LYS A 105 22.61 19.65 0.66
N GLY A 106 22.35 20.34 1.10
CA GLY A 106 22.83 21.42 0.86
C GLY A 106 23.99 21.77 0.68
N PRO A 107 24.42 22.21 0.59
CA PRO A 107 25.32 22.62 0.33
C PRO A 107 26.41 22.17 0.12
N LYS A 108 26.35 21.75 -0.01
CA LYS A 108 27.02 21.47 -0.04
C LYS A 108 27.79 21.47 -0.35
N ARG A 109 28.01 21.57 -0.56
CA ARG A 109 28.54 21.61 -0.70
C ARG A 109 29.17 21.76 -0.94
#